data_8caefada3e4479c002cacf420d20807e
#
_entry.id   8caefada3e4479c002cacf420d20807e
#
_cell.length_a   1.000
_cell.length_b   1.000
_cell.length_c   1.000
_cell.angle_alpha   90.00
_cell.angle_beta   90.00
_cell.angle_gamma   90.00
#
_symmetry.space_group_name_H-M   'P 1'
#
loop_
_entity.id
_entity.type
_entity.pdbx_description
1 polymer ?
#
loop_
_entity_poly.entity_id
_entity_poly.type
_entity_poly.pdbx_seq_one_letter_code
_entity_poly.pdbx_strand_id
1 'polypeptide(L)'
;VHKHQEIEDHLGYQLSALASSFRSWESIVKEFLEIRGDKEKLKAFINTVLAETWEDENVAKVDYEKLYKAREKYSAEVPDDVLILTAGIDTQDDWLAIEVVGWGTNGIYGIEYKTIHGNPNEEHIWRELDLYLQRGFKYADGQELHIYASCIDTGGNHTQRVYDYVAPRQHLRIIGIKGQGGDTVPVNNGFRKTDGKGRSSVIQLLSVGVNALKDITYSGLHIRDKNVKGYCHFPKNHGRGYDMDYFMSLTSEVKSYQNKKVEWVKIRDRNEALDCRNYATVPFYIFNFDMEQLSQLSREQLIELSKVGTLNLGAKRERVRTRGIENDY
;
A
#
# COMPACT_ATOMS: atom_id res chain seq x y z
N VAL A 1 -5.43 -27.47 16.98
CA VAL A 1 -4.08 -28.05 17.06
C VAL A 1 -3.13 -26.94 16.66
N HIS A 2 -2.54 -26.25 17.63
CA HIS A 2 -1.58 -25.19 17.37
C HIS A 2 -0.26 -25.84 16.93
N LYS A 3 0.32 -25.36 15.82
CA LYS A 3 1.67 -25.72 15.39
C LYS A 3 2.66 -25.11 16.39
N HIS A 4 3.43 -25.95 17.06
CA HIS A 4 4.57 -25.53 17.86
C HIS A 4 5.65 -24.98 16.93
N GLN A 5 6.14 -23.77 17.17
CA GLN A 5 7.44 -23.36 16.66
C GLN A 5 8.51 -24.01 17.53
N GLU A 6 9.22 -24.96 16.96
CA GLU A 6 10.41 -25.53 17.56
C GLU A 6 11.54 -24.51 17.47
N ILE A 7 11.90 -23.91 18.61
CA ILE A 7 13.22 -23.31 18.79
C ILE A 7 14.10 -24.43 19.32
N GLU A 8 15.19 -24.73 18.67
CA GLU A 8 15.98 -25.97 18.83
C GLU A 8 16.43 -26.31 20.26
N ASP A 9 16.32 -25.41 21.25
CA ASP A 9 16.78 -25.62 22.61
C ASP A 9 15.75 -25.41 23.74
N HIS A 10 14.47 -25.06 23.43
CA HIS A 10 13.48 -24.75 24.48
C HIS A 10 12.09 -25.27 24.12
N LEU A 11 11.53 -26.11 25.00
CA LEU A 11 10.10 -26.51 24.94
C LEU A 11 9.28 -25.58 25.84
N GLY A 12 8.35 -24.84 25.25
CA GLY A 12 7.38 -24.02 25.99
C GLY A 12 6.04 -24.75 26.14
N TYR A 13 5.50 -24.75 27.34
CA TYR A 13 4.16 -25.29 27.61
C TYR A 13 3.20 -24.17 27.96
N GLN A 14 2.02 -24.19 27.35
CA GLN A 14 0.92 -23.28 27.65
C GLN A 14 -0.12 -24.03 28.48
N LEU A 15 -0.39 -23.54 29.71
CA LEU A 15 -1.40 -24.14 30.59
C LEU A 15 -2.35 -23.04 31.11
N SER A 16 -3.60 -23.12 30.68
CA SER A 16 -4.65 -22.22 31.16
C SER A 16 -5.05 -22.55 32.60
N ALA A 17 -5.37 -21.52 33.41
CA ALA A 17 -5.94 -21.71 34.74
C ALA A 17 -7.28 -22.49 34.74
N LEU A 18 -7.96 -22.59 33.61
CA LEU A 18 -9.15 -23.41 33.42
C LEU A 18 -8.89 -24.92 33.61
N ALA A 19 -7.63 -25.37 33.37
CA ALA A 19 -7.17 -26.73 33.58
C ALA A 19 -6.59 -26.95 35.01
N SER A 20 -6.50 -25.91 35.84
CA SER A 20 -5.91 -25.97 37.17
C SER A 20 -6.94 -26.34 38.24
N SER A 21 -6.56 -27.24 39.13
CA SER A 21 -7.37 -27.57 40.32
C SER A 21 -7.29 -26.52 41.45
N PHE A 22 -6.37 -25.53 41.33
CA PHE A 22 -6.15 -24.52 42.37
C PHE A 22 -7.12 -23.33 42.30
N ARG A 23 -7.83 -23.17 41.15
CA ARG A 23 -8.83 -22.13 40.96
C ARG A 23 -10.13 -22.72 40.41
N SER A 24 -11.26 -22.36 41.03
CA SER A 24 -12.56 -22.79 40.53
C SER A 24 -12.94 -22.00 39.27
N TRP A 25 -13.64 -22.62 38.33
CA TRP A 25 -14.20 -21.95 37.15
C TRP A 25 -15.10 -20.78 37.53
N GLU A 26 -15.86 -20.92 38.63
CA GLU A 26 -16.70 -19.85 39.15
C GLU A 26 -15.86 -18.60 39.48
N SER A 27 -14.72 -18.75 40.17
CA SER A 27 -13.84 -17.63 40.50
C SER A 27 -13.24 -16.96 39.26
N ILE A 28 -12.89 -17.76 38.23
CA ILE A 28 -12.35 -17.27 36.97
C ILE A 28 -13.40 -16.46 36.19
N VAL A 29 -14.62 -16.98 36.12
CA VAL A 29 -15.75 -16.29 35.47
C VAL A 29 -16.10 -15.00 36.19
N LYS A 30 -16.13 -15.02 37.53
CA LYS A 30 -16.40 -13.82 38.31
C LYS A 30 -15.36 -12.73 38.06
N GLU A 31 -14.10 -13.06 38.10
CA GLU A 31 -13.00 -12.12 37.80
C GLU A 31 -13.13 -11.57 36.37
N PHE A 32 -13.40 -12.42 35.38
CA PHE A 32 -13.63 -11.97 34.00
C PHE A 32 -14.77 -10.97 33.90
N LEU A 33 -15.92 -11.23 34.54
CA LEU A 33 -17.08 -10.35 34.51
C LEU A 33 -16.79 -8.99 35.18
N GLU A 34 -15.99 -8.96 36.25
CA GLU A 34 -15.58 -7.74 36.94
C GLU A 34 -14.65 -6.86 36.09
N ILE A 35 -13.76 -7.47 35.29
CA ILE A 35 -12.70 -6.74 34.57
C ILE A 35 -12.98 -6.53 33.08
N ARG A 36 -14.01 -7.16 32.50
CA ARG A 36 -14.29 -7.14 31.04
C ARG A 36 -14.42 -5.75 30.43
N GLY A 37 -14.73 -4.73 31.24
CA GLY A 37 -14.81 -3.32 30.83
C GLY A 37 -13.48 -2.54 30.92
N ASP A 38 -12.43 -3.14 31.52
CA ASP A 38 -11.13 -2.54 31.69
C ASP A 38 -10.10 -3.30 30.83
N LYS A 39 -9.68 -2.68 29.73
CA LYS A 39 -8.84 -3.30 28.72
C LYS A 39 -7.49 -3.77 29.25
N GLU A 40 -6.85 -3.01 30.14
CA GLU A 40 -5.55 -3.37 30.71
C GLU A 40 -5.66 -4.58 31.63
N LYS A 41 -6.69 -4.61 32.48
CA LYS A 41 -6.95 -5.77 33.34
C LYS A 41 -7.36 -7.00 32.53
N LEU A 42 -8.17 -6.81 31.49
CA LEU A 42 -8.57 -7.89 30.60
C LEU A 42 -7.38 -8.50 29.86
N LYS A 43 -6.44 -7.67 29.39
CA LYS A 43 -5.18 -8.11 28.78
C LYS A 43 -4.34 -8.94 29.77
N ALA A 44 -4.19 -8.45 30.98
CA ALA A 44 -3.48 -9.17 32.04
C ALA A 44 -4.15 -10.53 32.31
N PHE A 45 -5.46 -10.58 32.41
CA PHE A 45 -6.23 -11.80 32.64
C PHE A 45 -6.04 -12.82 31.51
N ILE A 46 -6.16 -12.41 30.24
CA ILE A 46 -5.99 -13.30 29.08
C ILE A 46 -4.57 -13.87 29.06
N ASN A 47 -3.54 -13.03 29.25
CA ASN A 47 -2.16 -13.47 29.22
C ASN A 47 -1.79 -14.38 30.39
N THR A 48 -2.32 -14.11 31.60
CA THR A 48 -1.87 -14.80 32.82
C THR A 48 -2.82 -15.89 33.30
N VAL A 49 -4.13 -15.68 33.18
CA VAL A 49 -5.15 -16.64 33.65
C VAL A 49 -5.50 -17.65 32.56
N LEU A 50 -5.73 -17.16 31.33
CA LEU A 50 -6.01 -18.05 30.21
C LEU A 50 -4.75 -18.59 29.55
N ALA A 51 -3.59 -18.01 29.84
CA ALA A 51 -2.31 -18.28 29.20
C ALA A 51 -2.39 -18.16 27.67
N GLU A 52 -3.22 -17.24 27.17
CA GLU A 52 -3.37 -16.92 25.77
C GLU A 52 -2.68 -15.59 25.46
N THR A 53 -2.18 -15.45 24.25
CA THR A 53 -1.63 -14.17 23.81
C THR A 53 -2.76 -13.19 23.61
N TRP A 54 -2.70 -12.02 24.30
CA TRP A 54 -3.67 -10.94 24.04
C TRP A 54 -3.55 -10.47 22.61
N GLU A 55 -4.60 -10.62 21.84
CA GLU A 55 -4.76 -9.96 20.56
C GLU A 55 -5.64 -8.72 20.75
N ASP A 56 -5.14 -7.57 20.36
CA ASP A 56 -5.90 -6.33 20.43
C ASP A 56 -7.04 -6.40 19.39
N GLU A 57 -8.27 -6.65 19.84
CA GLU A 57 -9.46 -6.77 18.96
C GLU A 57 -9.71 -5.52 18.11
N ASN A 58 -9.13 -4.37 18.49
CA ASN A 58 -9.19 -3.15 17.71
C ASN A 58 -8.15 -3.08 16.59
N VAL A 59 -7.29 -4.08 16.47
CA VAL A 59 -6.38 -4.23 15.35
C VAL A 59 -6.96 -5.28 14.43
N ALA A 60 -7.81 -4.86 13.51
CA ALA A 60 -8.32 -5.73 12.47
C ALA A 60 -7.17 -6.20 11.57
N LYS A 61 -6.49 -7.28 12.01
CA LYS A 61 -5.40 -7.87 11.27
C LYS A 61 -5.93 -8.43 9.95
N VAL A 62 -5.38 -7.97 8.86
CA VAL A 62 -5.67 -8.54 7.55
C VAL A 62 -5.00 -9.91 7.44
N ASP A 63 -5.79 -10.92 7.16
CA ASP A 63 -5.33 -12.30 7.02
C ASP A 63 -4.75 -12.50 5.60
N TYR A 64 -3.43 -12.59 5.50
CA TYR A 64 -2.70 -12.77 4.23
C TYR A 64 -3.06 -14.07 3.51
N GLU A 65 -3.38 -15.16 4.24
CA GLU A 65 -3.79 -16.43 3.62
C GLU A 65 -5.15 -16.32 2.95
N LYS A 66 -6.09 -15.56 3.55
CA LYS A 66 -7.38 -15.29 2.94
C LYS A 66 -7.24 -14.45 1.68
N LEU A 67 -6.37 -13.43 1.68
CA LEU A 67 -6.08 -12.66 0.48
C LEU A 67 -5.45 -13.55 -0.61
N TYR A 68 -4.47 -14.38 -0.26
CA TYR A 68 -3.86 -15.32 -1.20
C TYR A 68 -4.87 -16.28 -1.81
N LYS A 69 -5.80 -16.83 -1.02
CA LYS A 69 -6.87 -17.75 -1.48
C LYS A 69 -7.93 -17.03 -2.33
N ALA A 70 -8.18 -15.75 -2.08
CA ALA A 70 -9.18 -14.94 -2.79
C ALA A 70 -8.72 -14.45 -4.17
N ARG A 71 -7.45 -14.70 -4.58
CA ARG A 71 -6.94 -14.32 -5.90
C ARG A 71 -7.81 -14.89 -7.03
N GLU A 72 -7.90 -14.13 -8.11
CA GLU A 72 -8.76 -14.40 -9.25
C GLU A 72 -7.94 -14.65 -10.53
N LYS A 73 -8.49 -15.44 -11.46
CA LYS A 73 -7.86 -15.60 -12.77
C LYS A 73 -8.28 -14.43 -13.66
N TYR A 74 -7.32 -13.56 -14.00
CA TYR A 74 -7.56 -12.52 -14.98
C TYR A 74 -7.52 -13.09 -16.40
N SER A 75 -8.43 -12.59 -17.25
CA SER A 75 -8.50 -12.97 -18.68
C SER A 75 -7.36 -12.35 -19.49
N ALA A 76 -6.80 -11.24 -19.01
CA ALA A 76 -5.71 -10.50 -19.65
C ALA A 76 -4.75 -9.93 -18.60
N GLU A 77 -3.74 -9.16 -19.02
CA GLU A 77 -2.88 -8.43 -18.08
C GLU A 77 -3.68 -7.37 -17.34
N VAL A 78 -4.51 -6.64 -18.07
CA VAL A 78 -5.38 -5.58 -17.56
C VAL A 78 -6.82 -6.04 -17.64
N PRO A 79 -7.54 -6.17 -16.50
CA PRO A 79 -8.98 -6.39 -16.50
C PRO A 79 -9.75 -5.23 -17.17
N ASP A 80 -10.90 -5.53 -17.79
CA ASP A 80 -11.68 -4.57 -18.57
C ASP A 80 -12.21 -3.38 -17.75
N ASP A 81 -12.43 -3.55 -16.44
CA ASP A 81 -12.86 -2.47 -15.53
C ASP A 81 -11.73 -1.45 -15.27
N VAL A 82 -10.48 -1.80 -15.52
CA VAL A 82 -9.34 -0.90 -15.24
C VAL A 82 -9.27 0.21 -16.26
N LEU A 83 -9.25 1.45 -15.79
CA LEU A 83 -9.24 2.65 -16.60
C LEU A 83 -7.88 3.35 -16.62
N ILE A 84 -7.09 3.18 -15.55
CA ILE A 84 -5.79 3.83 -15.40
C ILE A 84 -4.83 2.95 -14.62
N LEU A 85 -3.53 3.02 -14.95
CA LEU A 85 -2.46 2.33 -14.23
C LEU A 85 -1.55 3.30 -13.52
N THR A 86 -1.14 2.94 -12.31
CA THR A 86 -0.11 3.65 -11.53
C THR A 86 0.93 2.66 -11.03
N ALA A 87 2.13 3.14 -10.70
CA ALA A 87 3.16 2.27 -10.12
C ALA A 87 3.78 2.87 -8.85
N GLY A 88 4.12 2.00 -7.93
CA GLY A 88 4.92 2.32 -6.75
C GLY A 88 6.23 1.55 -6.78
N ILE A 89 7.33 2.23 -6.48
CA ILE A 89 8.68 1.68 -6.50
C ILE A 89 9.33 1.90 -5.15
N ASP A 90 9.88 0.84 -4.60
CA ASP A 90 10.69 0.85 -3.38
C ASP A 90 12.11 0.39 -3.68
N THR A 91 13.12 1.13 -3.19
CA THR A 91 14.53 0.91 -3.48
C THR A 91 15.20 0.23 -2.30
N GLN A 92 15.66 -1.00 -2.50
CA GLN A 92 16.40 -1.81 -1.54
C GLN A 92 17.91 -1.75 -1.82
N ASP A 93 18.73 -2.43 -1.01
CA ASP A 93 20.19 -2.38 -1.13
C ASP A 93 20.72 -3.04 -2.41
N ASP A 94 20.04 -4.09 -2.92
CA ASP A 94 20.48 -4.90 -4.06
C ASP A 94 19.34 -5.24 -5.05
N TRP A 95 18.19 -4.55 -4.95
CA TRP A 95 17.06 -4.72 -5.85
C TRP A 95 16.06 -3.57 -5.75
N LEU A 96 15.18 -3.46 -6.76
CA LEU A 96 14.01 -2.59 -6.74
C LEU A 96 12.74 -3.44 -6.67
N ALA A 97 11.83 -3.09 -5.78
CA ALA A 97 10.47 -3.62 -5.78
C ALA A 97 9.55 -2.68 -6.53
N ILE A 98 8.65 -3.23 -7.33
CA ILE A 98 7.72 -2.45 -8.15
C ILE A 98 6.34 -3.10 -8.06
N GLU A 99 5.31 -2.31 -7.83
CA GLU A 99 3.94 -2.77 -8.01
C GLU A 99 3.20 -1.85 -9.00
N VAL A 100 2.56 -2.47 -9.99
CA VAL A 100 1.62 -1.80 -10.91
C VAL A 100 0.21 -2.09 -10.43
N VAL A 101 -0.54 -1.02 -10.22
CA VAL A 101 -1.92 -1.04 -9.73
C VAL A 101 -2.85 -0.44 -10.77
N GLY A 102 -3.93 -1.15 -11.07
CA GLY A 102 -5.01 -0.70 -11.93
C GLY A 102 -6.18 -0.14 -11.09
N TRP A 103 -6.73 0.97 -11.53
CA TRP A 103 -7.87 1.64 -10.91
C TRP A 103 -9.07 1.49 -11.82
N GLY A 104 -10.10 0.84 -11.31
CA GLY A 104 -11.38 0.63 -12.01
C GLY A 104 -12.52 1.38 -11.34
N THR A 105 -13.70 1.31 -11.95
CA THR A 105 -14.93 1.91 -11.38
C THR A 105 -15.38 1.17 -10.13
N ASN A 106 -15.16 -0.14 -10.08
CA ASN A 106 -15.65 -1.01 -9.02
C ASN A 106 -14.57 -1.44 -8.04
N GLY A 107 -13.31 -1.53 -8.49
CA GLY A 107 -12.25 -2.08 -7.67
C GLY A 107 -10.87 -1.52 -7.92
N ILE A 108 -9.93 -2.00 -7.11
CA ILE A 108 -8.50 -1.73 -7.20
C ILE A 108 -7.82 -3.05 -7.59
N TYR A 109 -7.07 -3.05 -8.67
CA TYR A 109 -6.54 -4.27 -9.28
C TYR A 109 -5.03 -4.33 -9.16
N GLY A 110 -4.49 -5.36 -8.51
CA GLY A 110 -3.10 -5.71 -8.65
C GLY A 110 -2.84 -6.18 -10.09
N ILE A 111 -1.92 -5.56 -10.79
CA ILE A 111 -1.58 -5.92 -12.18
C ILE A 111 -0.33 -6.79 -12.20
N GLU A 112 0.74 -6.29 -11.62
CA GLU A 112 2.01 -7.02 -11.50
C GLU A 112 2.82 -6.48 -10.31
N TYR A 113 3.40 -7.39 -9.54
CA TYR A 113 4.47 -7.10 -8.59
C TYR A 113 5.75 -7.71 -9.12
N LYS A 114 6.78 -6.90 -9.28
CA LYS A 114 8.05 -7.32 -9.89
C LYS A 114 9.23 -6.85 -9.06
N THR A 115 10.29 -7.64 -9.07
CA THR A 115 11.61 -7.26 -8.54
C THR A 115 12.61 -7.13 -9.70
N ILE A 116 13.44 -6.10 -9.66
CA ILE A 116 14.60 -5.91 -10.54
C ILE A 116 15.82 -6.03 -9.64
N HIS A 117 16.60 -7.11 -9.84
CA HIS A 117 17.79 -7.37 -9.02
C HIS A 117 19.01 -6.65 -9.59
N GLY A 118 19.82 -6.09 -8.71
CA GLY A 118 21.04 -5.37 -9.03
C GLY A 118 21.34 -4.27 -8.04
N ASN A 119 22.59 -3.81 -8.02
CA ASN A 119 23.01 -2.73 -7.14
C ASN A 119 22.47 -1.38 -7.63
N PRO A 120 21.69 -0.63 -6.83
CA PRO A 120 21.17 0.69 -7.22
C PRO A 120 22.25 1.74 -7.52
N ASN A 121 23.50 1.49 -7.17
CA ASN A 121 24.62 2.33 -7.60
C ASN A 121 25.02 2.12 -9.06
N GLU A 122 24.54 1.07 -9.69
CA GLU A 122 24.84 0.73 -11.08
C GLU A 122 23.72 1.22 -12.03
N GLU A 123 24.11 1.64 -13.24
CA GLU A 123 23.18 2.26 -14.20
C GLU A 123 22.21 1.25 -14.82
N HIS A 124 22.62 -0.02 -14.92
CA HIS A 124 21.81 -1.03 -15.63
C HIS A 124 20.44 -1.27 -14.96
N ILE A 125 20.36 -1.25 -13.63
CA ILE A 125 19.10 -1.46 -12.90
C ILE A 125 18.07 -0.35 -13.21
N TRP A 126 18.54 0.89 -13.36
CA TRP A 126 17.70 2.04 -13.71
C TRP A 126 17.25 2.00 -15.18
N ARG A 127 18.08 1.48 -16.09
CA ARG A 127 17.66 1.24 -17.47
C ARG A 127 16.60 0.15 -17.55
N GLU A 128 16.73 -0.91 -16.77
CA GLU A 128 15.72 -1.96 -16.70
C GLU A 128 14.40 -1.40 -16.13
N LEU A 129 14.48 -0.53 -15.13
CA LEU A 129 13.32 0.18 -14.59
C LEU A 129 12.65 1.06 -15.67
N ASP A 130 13.43 1.80 -16.46
CA ASP A 130 12.88 2.61 -17.57
C ASP A 130 12.14 1.76 -18.58
N LEU A 131 12.73 0.64 -19.02
CA LEU A 131 12.09 -0.28 -19.95
C LEU A 131 10.80 -0.86 -19.39
N TYR A 132 10.80 -1.18 -18.09
CA TYR A 132 9.64 -1.71 -17.43
C TYR A 132 8.50 -0.68 -17.29
N LEU A 133 8.81 0.54 -16.89
CA LEU A 133 7.81 1.60 -16.71
C LEU A 133 7.21 2.10 -18.02
N GLN A 134 7.94 1.97 -19.14
CA GLN A 134 7.48 2.38 -20.46
C GLN A 134 6.68 1.31 -21.20
N ARG A 135 6.68 0.06 -20.70
CA ARG A 135 5.95 -1.01 -21.38
C ARG A 135 4.43 -0.78 -21.31
N GLY A 136 3.72 -1.29 -22.32
CA GLY A 136 2.28 -1.43 -22.31
C GLY A 136 1.83 -2.71 -21.61
N PHE A 137 0.67 -2.68 -20.99
CA PHE A 137 -0.02 -3.81 -20.38
C PHE A 137 -1.28 -4.11 -21.16
N LYS A 138 -1.48 -5.36 -21.57
CA LYS A 138 -2.51 -5.73 -22.56
C LYS A 138 -3.87 -6.00 -21.92
N TYR A 139 -4.91 -5.41 -22.49
CA TYR A 139 -6.28 -5.85 -22.37
C TYR A 139 -6.55 -7.15 -23.16
N ALA A 140 -7.74 -7.71 -23.01
CA ALA A 140 -8.14 -8.94 -23.71
C ALA A 140 -8.20 -8.80 -25.23
N ASP A 141 -8.46 -7.59 -25.74
CA ASP A 141 -8.47 -7.26 -27.18
C ASP A 141 -7.07 -6.99 -27.77
N GLY A 142 -6.01 -7.07 -26.93
CA GLY A 142 -4.64 -6.84 -27.33
C GLY A 142 -4.19 -5.37 -27.32
N GLN A 143 -5.08 -4.42 -27.05
CA GLN A 143 -4.72 -3.02 -26.86
C GLN A 143 -3.91 -2.84 -25.56
N GLU A 144 -3.00 -1.87 -25.55
CA GLU A 144 -2.06 -1.69 -24.44
C GLU A 144 -2.34 -0.40 -23.66
N LEU A 145 -2.54 -0.53 -22.34
CA LEU A 145 -2.61 0.58 -21.41
C LEU A 145 -1.23 0.81 -20.78
N HIS A 146 -0.78 2.06 -20.71
CA HIS A 146 0.51 2.40 -20.10
C HIS A 146 0.34 2.92 -18.67
N ILE A 147 1.42 2.85 -17.90
CA ILE A 147 1.47 3.43 -16.56
C ILE A 147 1.37 4.94 -16.68
N TYR A 148 0.30 5.52 -16.12
CA TYR A 148 0.05 6.96 -16.16
C TYR A 148 1.08 7.75 -15.37
N ALA A 149 1.39 7.30 -14.16
CA ALA A 149 2.37 7.93 -13.27
C ALA A 149 2.96 6.90 -12.30
N SER A 150 4.18 7.16 -11.86
CA SER A 150 4.91 6.32 -10.92
C SER A 150 5.46 7.13 -9.76
N CYS A 151 5.42 6.57 -8.56
CA CYS A 151 6.07 7.15 -7.39
C CYS A 151 7.20 6.24 -6.92
N ILE A 152 8.36 6.84 -6.64
CA ILE A 152 9.53 6.13 -6.12
C ILE A 152 9.95 6.75 -4.80
N ASP A 153 10.15 5.90 -3.78
CA ASP A 153 10.64 6.38 -2.48
C ASP A 153 12.06 6.91 -2.59
N THR A 154 12.28 8.04 -1.96
CA THR A 154 13.58 8.70 -1.88
C THR A 154 14.21 8.58 -0.48
N GLY A 155 13.62 7.78 0.40
CA GLY A 155 14.20 7.39 1.69
C GLY A 155 15.32 6.37 1.54
N GLY A 156 15.96 6.03 2.66
CA GLY A 156 16.95 4.96 2.71
C GLY A 156 18.34 5.32 2.17
N ASN A 157 19.14 4.27 1.91
CA ASN A 157 20.58 4.38 1.66
C ASN A 157 20.93 4.95 0.27
N HIS A 158 20.03 4.82 -0.69
CA HIS A 158 20.26 5.18 -2.10
C HIS A 158 19.60 6.51 -2.53
N THR A 159 19.22 7.37 -1.57
CA THR A 159 18.51 8.65 -1.80
C THR A 159 19.09 9.45 -2.97
N GLN A 160 20.42 9.58 -3.05
CA GLN A 160 21.08 10.37 -4.08
C GLN A 160 20.92 9.75 -5.47
N ARG A 161 21.00 8.44 -5.59
CA ARG A 161 20.80 7.71 -6.87
C ARG A 161 19.35 7.84 -7.34
N VAL A 162 18.39 7.77 -6.41
CA VAL A 162 16.98 7.99 -6.74
C VAL A 162 16.76 9.42 -7.24
N TYR A 163 17.39 10.42 -6.62
CA TYR A 163 17.32 11.80 -7.11
C TYR A 163 17.88 11.94 -8.52
N ASP A 164 19.01 11.30 -8.80
CA ASP A 164 19.64 11.29 -10.13
C ASP A 164 18.75 10.66 -11.19
N TYR A 165 18.05 9.61 -10.81
CA TYR A 165 17.11 8.93 -11.67
C TYR A 165 15.85 9.78 -11.93
N VAL A 166 15.25 10.36 -10.90
CA VAL A 166 13.98 11.10 -10.97
C VAL A 166 14.15 12.45 -11.68
N ALA A 167 15.24 13.19 -11.40
CA ALA A 167 15.43 14.56 -11.87
C ALA A 167 15.16 14.75 -13.37
N PRO A 168 15.77 13.97 -14.29
CA PRO A 168 15.51 14.09 -15.73
C PRO A 168 14.17 13.50 -16.17
N ARG A 169 13.47 12.75 -15.31
CA ARG A 169 12.26 11.97 -15.65
C ARG A 169 10.96 12.52 -15.09
N GLN A 170 11.00 13.67 -14.39
CA GLN A 170 9.78 14.27 -13.83
C GLN A 170 8.74 14.58 -14.91
N HIS A 171 9.17 14.93 -16.12
CA HIS A 171 8.28 15.14 -17.27
C HIS A 171 7.56 13.83 -17.73
N LEU A 172 8.08 12.66 -17.39
CA LEU A 172 7.46 11.34 -17.63
C LEU A 172 6.53 10.92 -16.49
N ARG A 173 6.18 11.82 -15.59
CA ARG A 173 5.37 11.57 -14.38
C ARG A 173 6.00 10.53 -13.44
N ILE A 174 7.33 10.45 -13.41
CA ILE A 174 8.08 9.71 -12.39
C ILE A 174 8.37 10.69 -11.26
N ILE A 175 7.75 10.44 -10.11
CA ILE A 175 7.68 11.36 -8.97
C ILE A 175 8.48 10.79 -7.82
N GLY A 176 9.51 11.53 -7.38
CA GLY A 176 10.17 11.22 -6.12
C GLY A 176 9.28 11.56 -4.94
N ILE A 177 9.10 10.64 -4.02
CA ILE A 177 8.30 10.84 -2.82
C ILE A 177 9.16 10.70 -1.58
N LYS A 178 8.75 11.38 -0.49
CA LYS A 178 9.33 11.21 0.83
C LYS A 178 8.23 10.98 1.86
N GLY A 179 8.26 9.82 2.50
CA GLY A 179 7.34 9.45 3.56
C GLY A 179 7.47 10.37 4.77
N GLN A 180 6.33 10.76 5.33
CA GLN A 180 6.21 11.48 6.59
C GLN A 180 5.22 10.75 7.49
N GLY A 181 5.67 10.36 8.68
CA GLY A 181 4.83 9.75 9.71
C GLY A 181 3.91 10.78 10.38
N GLY A 182 2.87 10.28 11.02
CA GLY A 182 1.89 11.07 11.78
C GLY A 182 0.47 10.92 11.22
N ASP A 183 -0.50 10.80 12.13
CA ASP A 183 -1.91 10.53 11.77
C ASP A 183 -2.63 11.71 11.11
N THR A 184 -2.10 12.93 11.28
CA THR A 184 -2.66 14.15 10.69
C THR A 184 -2.02 14.53 9.36
N VAL A 185 -1.00 13.79 8.91
CA VAL A 185 -0.31 14.08 7.65
C VAL A 185 -1.14 13.53 6.48
N PRO A 186 -1.63 14.37 5.57
CA PRO A 186 -2.44 13.92 4.44
C PRO A 186 -1.58 13.16 3.42
N VAL A 187 -2.22 12.33 2.57
CA VAL A 187 -1.55 11.64 1.45
C VAL A 187 -0.74 12.61 0.61
N ASN A 188 -1.33 13.73 0.21
CA ASN A 188 -0.65 14.81 -0.50
C ASN A 188 -0.30 15.94 0.48
N ASN A 189 0.90 15.91 1.02
CA ASN A 189 1.41 16.94 1.93
C ASN A 189 2.24 18.03 1.22
N GLY A 190 2.13 18.09 -0.11
CA GLY A 190 2.70 19.14 -0.95
C GLY A 190 4.09 18.83 -1.49
N PHE A 191 4.41 19.53 -2.58
CA PHE A 191 5.71 19.43 -3.23
C PHE A 191 6.73 20.37 -2.58
N ARG A 192 7.95 19.88 -2.43
CA ARG A 192 9.10 20.65 -1.95
C ARG A 192 10.21 20.61 -3.00
N LYS A 193 10.79 21.74 -3.30
CA LYS A 193 11.99 21.79 -4.11
C LYS A 193 13.18 21.35 -3.25
N THR A 194 13.98 20.45 -3.77
CA THR A 194 15.25 20.09 -3.16
C THR A 194 16.34 20.06 -4.24
N ASP A 195 17.44 20.67 -3.92
CA ASP A 195 18.70 20.58 -4.64
C ASP A 195 19.53 19.53 -3.90
N GLY A 196 19.72 18.39 -4.47
CA GLY A 196 20.68 17.41 -3.95
C GLY A 196 22.05 18.09 -3.82
N LYS A 197 22.78 17.88 -2.71
CA LYS A 197 24.09 18.47 -2.46
C LYS A 197 25.00 18.39 -3.70
N GLY A 198 25.32 19.55 -4.30
CA GLY A 198 26.25 19.64 -5.41
C GLY A 198 25.66 19.54 -6.81
N ARG A 199 24.36 19.79 -7.04
CA ARG A 199 23.67 19.62 -8.33
C ARG A 199 23.11 20.88 -8.93
N SER A 200 23.11 20.87 -10.27
CA SER A 200 22.45 21.87 -11.09
C SER A 200 20.94 21.61 -11.33
N SER A 201 20.40 20.46 -10.92
CA SER A 201 18.99 20.11 -11.15
C SER A 201 18.16 20.12 -9.86
N VAL A 202 17.13 20.95 -9.84
CA VAL A 202 16.15 21.01 -8.79
C VAL A 202 15.12 19.89 -8.98
N ILE A 203 14.92 19.08 -7.96
CA ILE A 203 13.90 18.04 -7.93
C ILE A 203 12.69 18.53 -7.15
N GLN A 204 11.50 18.25 -7.65
CA GLN A 204 10.28 18.41 -6.89
C GLN A 204 9.95 17.09 -6.19
N LEU A 205 10.18 17.05 -4.88
CA LEU A 205 9.79 15.92 -4.04
C LEU A 205 8.39 16.14 -3.48
N LEU A 206 7.58 15.10 -3.56
CA LEU A 206 6.29 15.08 -2.90
C LEU A 206 6.44 14.51 -1.48
N SER A 207 6.03 15.27 -0.48
CA SER A 207 5.86 14.75 0.89
C SER A 207 4.53 13.99 0.98
N VAL A 208 4.55 12.76 1.49
CA VAL A 208 3.37 11.89 1.58
C VAL A 208 3.14 11.40 3.00
N GLY A 209 1.88 11.40 3.44
CA GLY A 209 1.47 10.85 4.73
C GLY A 209 1.43 9.32 4.72
N VAL A 210 2.41 8.68 5.33
CA VAL A 210 2.55 7.20 5.29
C VAL A 210 1.40 6.53 6.05
N ASN A 211 0.98 7.09 7.20
CA ASN A 211 -0.11 6.53 7.99
C ASN A 211 -1.43 6.58 7.21
N ALA A 212 -1.71 7.71 6.55
CA ALA A 212 -2.91 7.86 5.70
C ALA A 212 -2.92 6.87 4.52
N LEU A 213 -1.77 6.63 3.89
CA LEU A 213 -1.65 5.64 2.81
C LEU A 213 -1.92 4.22 3.31
N LYS A 214 -1.35 3.85 4.46
CA LYS A 214 -1.61 2.55 5.10
C LYS A 214 -3.08 2.38 5.46
N ASP A 215 -3.72 3.42 6.00
CA ASP A 215 -5.14 3.38 6.33
C ASP A 215 -6.01 3.14 5.08
N ILE A 216 -5.68 3.77 3.96
CA ILE A 216 -6.36 3.56 2.67
C ILE A 216 -6.16 2.13 2.17
N THR A 217 -4.92 1.66 2.13
CA THR A 217 -4.58 0.30 1.67
C THR A 217 -5.31 -0.75 2.52
N TYR A 218 -5.21 -0.66 3.83
CA TYR A 218 -5.86 -1.63 4.72
C TYR A 218 -7.38 -1.55 4.67
N SER A 219 -7.97 -0.36 4.49
CA SER A 219 -9.41 -0.23 4.29
C SER A 219 -9.88 -1.03 3.07
N GLY A 220 -9.17 -0.96 1.95
CA GLY A 220 -9.47 -1.77 0.77
C GLY A 220 -9.27 -3.28 1.01
N LEU A 221 -8.19 -3.66 1.72
CA LEU A 221 -7.91 -5.07 2.06
C LEU A 221 -8.92 -5.69 3.03
N HIS A 222 -9.63 -4.89 3.80
CA HIS A 222 -10.71 -5.36 4.69
C HIS A 222 -12.02 -5.65 3.97
N ILE A 223 -12.25 -5.09 2.78
CA ILE A 223 -13.45 -5.36 1.99
C ILE A 223 -13.42 -6.85 1.58
N ARG A 224 -14.51 -7.57 1.88
CA ARG A 224 -14.61 -9.02 1.62
C ARG A 224 -15.44 -9.35 0.39
N ASP A 225 -16.43 -8.53 0.10
CA ASP A 225 -17.29 -8.69 -1.07
C ASP A 225 -16.65 -7.98 -2.28
N LYS A 226 -16.33 -8.76 -3.30
CA LYS A 226 -15.71 -8.27 -4.53
C LYS A 226 -16.59 -7.35 -5.37
N ASN A 227 -17.88 -7.29 -5.06
CA ASN A 227 -18.81 -6.37 -5.73
C ASN A 227 -18.89 -5.00 -5.03
N VAL A 228 -18.22 -4.85 -3.90
CA VAL A 228 -18.18 -3.58 -3.17
C VAL A 228 -17.06 -2.71 -3.74
N LYS A 229 -17.39 -1.46 -4.04
CA LYS A 229 -16.43 -0.47 -4.57
C LYS A 229 -15.21 -0.35 -3.65
N GLY A 230 -14.03 -0.39 -4.26
CA GLY A 230 -12.74 -0.33 -3.56
C GLY A 230 -12.18 -1.68 -3.11
N TYR A 231 -12.86 -2.80 -3.44
CA TYR A 231 -12.30 -4.13 -3.23
C TYR A 231 -10.95 -4.28 -3.95
N CYS A 232 -10.00 -4.93 -3.27
CA CYS A 232 -8.68 -5.20 -3.84
C CYS A 232 -8.67 -6.57 -4.54
N HIS A 233 -8.63 -6.52 -5.87
CA HIS A 233 -8.48 -7.70 -6.72
C HIS A 233 -7.01 -8.04 -6.91
N PHE A 234 -6.67 -9.32 -6.90
CA PHE A 234 -5.31 -9.81 -7.14
C PHE A 234 -5.31 -10.97 -8.14
N PRO A 235 -4.39 -11.00 -9.12
CA PRO A 235 -4.34 -12.08 -10.10
C PRO A 235 -3.77 -13.37 -9.50
N LYS A 236 -4.36 -14.50 -9.93
CA LYS A 236 -3.83 -15.85 -9.68
C LYS A 236 -2.89 -16.31 -10.80
N ASN A 237 -2.74 -15.52 -11.85
CA ASN A 237 -1.94 -15.83 -13.02
C ASN A 237 -0.46 -15.94 -12.65
N HIS A 238 0.22 -16.97 -13.19
CA HIS A 238 1.65 -17.14 -12.96
C HIS A 238 2.46 -15.96 -13.50
N GLY A 239 3.58 -15.68 -12.84
CA GLY A 239 4.51 -14.62 -13.25
C GLY A 239 4.06 -13.20 -12.93
N ARG A 240 2.93 -13.03 -12.18
CA ARG A 240 2.46 -11.70 -11.77
C ARG A 240 2.97 -11.24 -10.41
N GLY A 241 3.75 -12.07 -9.70
CA GLY A 241 4.39 -11.73 -8.43
C GLY A 241 3.49 -11.77 -7.19
N TYR A 242 2.21 -12.11 -7.32
CA TYR A 242 1.28 -12.19 -6.19
C TYR A 242 1.29 -13.58 -5.54
N ASP A 243 2.43 -13.99 -5.03
CA ASP A 243 2.64 -15.21 -4.27
C ASP A 243 2.35 -15.02 -2.77
N MET A 244 2.66 -16.02 -1.95
CA MET A 244 2.44 -15.96 -0.51
C MET A 244 3.34 -14.89 0.15
N ASP A 245 4.59 -14.76 -0.31
CA ASP A 245 5.56 -13.82 0.24
C ASP A 245 5.11 -12.37 -0.01
N TYR A 246 4.53 -12.10 -1.19
CA TYR A 246 3.90 -10.81 -1.47
C TYR A 246 2.82 -10.48 -0.43
N PHE A 247 1.89 -11.39 -0.15
CA PHE A 247 0.80 -11.12 0.81
C PHE A 247 1.29 -11.02 2.25
N MET A 248 2.33 -11.76 2.62
CA MET A 248 2.99 -11.62 3.91
C MET A 248 3.63 -10.23 4.05
N SER A 249 4.30 -9.74 3.02
CA SER A 249 4.91 -8.41 2.95
C SER A 249 3.84 -7.29 2.89
N LEU A 250 2.76 -7.48 2.12
CA LEU A 250 1.64 -6.54 2.05
C LEU A 250 0.94 -6.34 3.40
N THR A 251 0.90 -7.36 4.25
CA THR A 251 0.26 -7.34 5.57
C THR A 251 1.27 -7.33 6.71
N SER A 252 2.46 -6.79 6.48
CA SER A 252 3.57 -6.80 7.42
C SER A 252 3.44 -5.83 8.58
N GLU A 253 2.46 -4.95 8.55
CA GLU A 253 2.23 -3.98 9.61
C GLU A 253 0.79 -4.06 10.12
N VAL A 254 0.59 -3.66 11.37
CA VAL A 254 -0.72 -3.58 12.00
C VAL A 254 -0.87 -2.26 12.75
N LYS A 255 -2.10 -1.76 12.79
CA LYS A 255 -2.43 -0.58 13.58
C LYS A 255 -2.65 -1.02 15.01
N SER A 256 -1.82 -0.61 15.94
CA SER A 256 -1.85 -1.00 17.34
C SER A 256 -2.05 0.19 18.25
N TYR A 257 -2.79 -0.01 19.34
CA TYR A 257 -2.95 1.01 20.37
C TYR A 257 -1.86 0.82 21.42
N GLN A 258 -0.86 1.71 21.41
CA GLN A 258 0.24 1.71 22.37
C GLN A 258 0.37 3.09 23.02
N ASN A 259 0.68 3.13 24.32
CA ASN A 259 0.92 4.36 25.06
C ASN A 259 -0.16 5.45 24.86
N LYS A 260 -1.43 5.06 24.82
CA LYS A 260 -2.60 5.93 24.54
C LYS A 260 -2.61 6.56 23.14
N LYS A 261 -1.82 6.02 22.21
CA LYS A 261 -1.80 6.42 20.79
C LYS A 261 -2.04 5.21 19.91
N VAL A 262 -2.62 5.47 18.76
CA VAL A 262 -2.77 4.46 17.69
C VAL A 262 -1.57 4.61 16.77
N GLU A 263 -0.78 3.56 16.62
CA GLU A 263 0.43 3.59 15.80
C GLU A 263 0.50 2.37 14.88
N TRP A 264 1.09 2.54 13.70
CA TRP A 264 1.43 1.42 12.83
C TRP A 264 2.67 0.71 13.34
N VAL A 265 2.56 -0.60 13.59
CA VAL A 265 3.62 -1.43 14.14
C VAL A 265 3.99 -2.52 13.13
N LYS A 266 5.26 -2.62 12.82
CA LYS A 266 5.81 -3.66 11.95
C LYS A 266 5.79 -5.00 12.69
N ILE A 267 5.17 -6.01 12.08
CA ILE A 267 5.06 -7.38 12.61
C ILE A 267 5.85 -8.40 11.78
N ARG A 268 6.43 -7.98 10.66
CA ARG A 268 7.35 -8.77 9.81
C ARG A 268 8.44 -7.86 9.26
N ASP A 269 9.61 -8.43 9.00
CA ASP A 269 10.77 -7.65 8.53
C ASP A 269 10.58 -7.10 7.12
N ARG A 270 10.01 -7.89 6.22
CA ARG A 270 9.76 -7.49 4.83
C ARG A 270 8.43 -6.79 4.69
N ASN A 271 8.43 -5.57 4.17
CA ASN A 271 7.25 -4.73 3.94
C ASN A 271 7.23 -4.05 2.56
N GLU A 272 8.12 -4.43 1.66
CA GLU A 272 8.28 -3.77 0.37
C GLU A 272 7.00 -3.79 -0.47
N ALA A 273 6.19 -4.88 -0.39
CA ALA A 273 4.91 -4.96 -1.09
C ALA A 273 3.88 -3.95 -0.54
N LEU A 274 3.88 -3.72 0.78
CA LEU A 274 3.04 -2.70 1.40
C LEU A 274 3.46 -1.30 0.95
N ASP A 275 4.76 -1.03 0.95
CA ASP A 275 5.31 0.25 0.55
C ASP A 275 5.05 0.52 -0.95
N CYS A 276 5.31 -0.46 -1.84
CA CYS A 276 4.98 -0.34 -3.26
C CYS A 276 3.49 -0.08 -3.50
N ARG A 277 2.59 -0.79 -2.81
CA ARG A 277 1.14 -0.57 -2.89
C ARG A 277 0.77 0.84 -2.45
N ASN A 278 1.32 1.31 -1.33
CA ASN A 278 1.11 2.66 -0.84
C ASN A 278 1.61 3.70 -1.84
N TYR A 279 2.80 3.51 -2.41
CA TYR A 279 3.38 4.44 -3.37
C TYR A 279 2.63 4.44 -4.72
N ALA A 280 2.11 3.30 -5.16
CA ALA A 280 1.22 3.22 -6.32
C ALA A 280 -0.11 3.94 -6.10
N THR A 281 -0.56 4.09 -4.85
CA THR A 281 -1.78 4.81 -4.50
C THR A 281 -1.60 6.33 -4.57
N VAL A 282 -0.38 6.84 -4.35
CA VAL A 282 -0.09 8.30 -4.35
C VAL A 282 -0.53 9.00 -5.63
N PRO A 283 -0.19 8.52 -6.86
CA PRO A 283 -0.63 9.19 -8.08
C PRO A 283 -2.15 9.33 -8.18
N PHE A 284 -2.90 8.32 -7.73
CA PHE A 284 -4.36 8.37 -7.74
C PHE A 284 -4.90 9.60 -6.98
N TYR A 285 -4.31 9.91 -5.84
CA TYR A 285 -4.72 11.03 -4.99
C TYR A 285 -4.19 12.39 -5.47
N ILE A 286 -2.98 12.46 -5.99
CA ILE A 286 -2.42 13.75 -6.42
C ILE A 286 -3.00 14.25 -7.75
N PHE A 287 -3.34 13.33 -8.66
CA PHE A 287 -4.01 13.67 -9.93
C PHE A 287 -5.51 13.81 -9.79
N ASN A 288 -6.07 13.35 -8.65
CA ASN A 288 -7.51 13.45 -8.33
C ASN A 288 -8.39 12.96 -9.48
N PHE A 289 -8.15 11.70 -9.90
CA PHE A 289 -8.89 11.11 -11.02
C PHE A 289 -10.39 11.04 -10.72
N ASP A 290 -11.18 11.53 -11.63
CA ASP A 290 -12.62 11.34 -11.65
C ASP A 290 -12.92 10.03 -12.39
N MET A 291 -13.16 8.96 -11.64
CA MET A 291 -13.40 7.63 -12.19
C MET A 291 -14.70 7.56 -13.00
N GLU A 292 -15.68 8.40 -12.69
CA GLU A 292 -16.92 8.49 -13.44
C GLU A 292 -16.68 9.12 -14.83
N GLN A 293 -15.93 10.22 -14.88
CA GLN A 293 -15.51 10.81 -16.15
C GLN A 293 -14.64 9.87 -16.97
N LEU A 294 -13.66 9.20 -16.34
CA LEU A 294 -12.81 8.24 -17.04
C LEU A 294 -13.62 7.07 -17.63
N SER A 295 -14.65 6.61 -16.95
CA SER A 295 -15.52 5.53 -17.44
C SER A 295 -16.35 5.89 -18.69
N GLN A 296 -16.50 7.19 -18.99
CA GLN A 296 -17.16 7.66 -20.21
C GLN A 296 -16.21 7.73 -21.42
N LEU A 297 -14.91 7.60 -21.21
CA LEU A 297 -13.93 7.62 -22.28
C LEU A 297 -13.89 6.27 -23.01
N SER A 298 -13.65 6.32 -24.33
CA SER A 298 -13.35 5.10 -25.09
C SER A 298 -11.99 4.52 -24.65
N ARG A 299 -11.77 3.24 -24.96
CA ARG A 299 -10.49 2.59 -24.66
C ARG A 299 -9.32 3.29 -25.34
N GLU A 300 -9.47 3.73 -26.57
CA GLU A 300 -8.47 4.49 -27.32
C GLU A 300 -8.13 5.81 -26.62
N GLN A 301 -9.15 6.50 -26.08
CA GLN A 301 -8.95 7.74 -25.33
C GLN A 301 -8.21 7.51 -24.01
N LEU A 302 -8.51 6.42 -23.29
CA LEU A 302 -7.80 6.03 -22.08
C LEU A 302 -6.33 5.69 -22.37
N ILE A 303 -6.09 4.96 -23.46
CA ILE A 303 -4.73 4.60 -23.90
C ILE A 303 -3.93 5.86 -24.26
N GLU A 304 -4.54 6.77 -25.01
CA GLU A 304 -3.88 8.03 -25.37
C GLU A 304 -3.59 8.90 -24.15
N LEU A 305 -4.55 8.98 -23.21
CA LEU A 305 -4.35 9.66 -21.92
C LEU A 305 -3.16 9.07 -21.13
N SER A 306 -2.99 7.74 -21.16
CA SER A 306 -1.90 7.07 -20.47
C SER A 306 -0.52 7.39 -21.05
N LYS A 307 -0.43 7.67 -22.35
CA LYS A 307 0.82 8.00 -23.07
C LYS A 307 1.29 9.44 -22.89
N VAL A 308 0.41 10.38 -22.53
CA VAL A 308 0.76 11.79 -22.41
C VAL A 308 1.71 12.04 -21.24
N GLY A 309 2.98 12.36 -21.54
CA GLY A 309 4.10 12.40 -20.59
C GLY A 309 4.46 13.77 -20.03
N THR A 310 3.63 14.82 -20.08
CA THR A 310 3.99 16.13 -19.54
C THR A 310 3.32 16.42 -18.22
N LEU A 311 4.12 16.42 -17.16
CA LEU A 311 3.70 16.79 -15.81
C LEU A 311 3.86 18.32 -15.64
N ASN A 312 2.75 19.05 -15.58
CA ASN A 312 2.77 20.45 -15.21
C ASN A 312 2.57 20.59 -13.69
N LEU A 313 3.63 20.34 -12.93
CA LEU A 313 3.64 20.40 -11.46
C LEU A 313 3.45 21.83 -10.90
N GLY A 314 3.33 22.83 -11.78
CA GLY A 314 3.22 24.24 -11.42
C GLY A 314 1.89 24.91 -11.73
N ALA A 315 0.90 24.22 -12.28
CA ALA A 315 -0.40 24.81 -12.51
C ALA A 315 -1.09 25.11 -11.17
N LYS A 316 -1.16 26.39 -10.82
CA LYS A 316 -2.01 26.89 -9.74
C LYS A 316 -3.43 26.37 -10.01
N ARG A 317 -4.05 25.75 -9.00
CA ARG A 317 -5.49 25.46 -9.00
C ARG A 317 -6.22 26.73 -9.40
N GLU A 318 -6.78 26.79 -10.60
CA GLU A 318 -7.84 27.74 -10.88
C GLU A 318 -9.02 27.36 -9.98
N ARG A 319 -9.27 28.22 -9.00
CA ARG A 319 -10.52 28.15 -8.23
C ARG A 319 -11.64 28.34 -9.23
N VAL A 320 -12.41 27.29 -9.50
CA VAL A 320 -13.70 27.42 -10.14
C VAL A 320 -14.50 28.39 -9.27
N ARG A 321 -14.60 29.63 -9.72
CA ARG A 321 -15.53 30.60 -9.16
C ARG A 321 -16.91 30.12 -9.54
N THR A 322 -17.64 29.51 -8.61
CA THR A 322 -19.09 29.39 -8.67
C THR A 322 -19.62 30.81 -8.84
N ARG A 323 -20.16 31.12 -10.03
CA ARG A 323 -20.97 32.32 -10.24
C ARG A 323 -22.16 32.21 -9.29
N GLY A 324 -22.20 33.09 -8.32
CA GLY A 324 -23.40 33.32 -7.52
C GLY A 324 -24.54 33.67 -8.46
N ILE A 325 -25.65 32.97 -8.30
CA ILE A 325 -26.94 33.36 -8.85
C ILE A 325 -27.36 34.57 -8.03
N GLU A 326 -27.28 35.75 -8.59
CA GLU A 326 -27.99 36.93 -8.09
C GLU A 326 -29.49 36.65 -8.21
N ASN A 327 -30.14 36.49 -7.09
CA ASN A 327 -31.58 36.60 -7.01
C ASN A 327 -31.94 38.08 -6.88
N ASP A 328 -32.43 38.64 -7.97
CA ASP A 328 -33.27 39.83 -7.93
C ASP A 328 -34.62 39.46 -7.29
N TYR A 329 -34.86 40.01 -6.12
CA TYR A 329 -36.16 40.53 -5.62
C TYR A 329 -35.90 41.41 -4.41
#